data_fe822f14d835fe79291558e6c56a6ae1
#
_entry.id   fe822f14d835fe79291558e6c56a6ae1
#
_cell.length_a   1.000
_cell.length_b   1.000
_cell.length_c   1.000
_cell.angle_alpha   90.00
_cell.angle_beta   90.00
_cell.angle_gamma   90.00
#
_symmetry.space_group_name_H-M   'P 1'
#
loop_
_entity.id
_entity.type
_entity.pdbx_description
1 polymer ?
#
loop_
_entity_poly.entity_id
_entity_poly.type
_entity_poly.pdbx_seq_one_letter_code
_entity_poly.pdbx_strand_id
1 'polypeptide(L)'
;PDSMFASKYNKLACWSTTIGYGNGYALHFGVRGNDQANSFPFGQGWGAGPVAPNFYNDWSVAEQDDARRPASVFKTEDMPSYNKGGGDGFIQETDYYQMKIGSIMAYSTDAAGNKTIEPVFEKIMYGADGWINDNLMQTGSIHDLVLIRFADVLLMQSELKEDVSGINRVRSRAGLEPIGTYSLAALQNERRWELCFEGTRWND
;
A
#
# COMPACT_ATOMS: atom_id res chain seq x y z
N PRO A 1 10.53 3.79 -8.83
CA PRO A 1 10.61 3.04 -7.59
C PRO A 1 11.96 2.41 -7.47
N ASP A 2 12.54 2.63 -6.30
CA ASP A 2 13.92 2.29 -5.99
C ASP A 2 14.07 0.83 -5.56
N SER A 3 13.37 -0.09 -6.24
CA SER A 3 13.51 -1.51 -5.96
C SER A 3 14.89 -2.00 -6.40
N MET A 4 15.66 -2.55 -5.50
CA MET A 4 16.92 -3.19 -5.80
C MET A 4 16.72 -4.66 -6.15
N PHE A 5 15.80 -5.31 -5.46
CA PHE A 5 15.39 -6.67 -5.74
C PHE A 5 13.86 -6.75 -5.73
N ALA A 6 13.31 -7.33 -6.77
CA ALA A 6 11.89 -7.54 -6.90
C ALA A 6 11.60 -8.86 -7.63
N SER A 7 10.52 -9.52 -7.23
CA SER A 7 9.97 -10.61 -8.03
C SER A 7 9.17 -10.01 -9.18
N LYS A 8 9.53 -10.35 -10.40
CA LYS A 8 8.94 -9.78 -11.62
C LYS A 8 7.75 -10.59 -12.07
N TYR A 9 6.65 -9.90 -12.26
CA TYR A 9 5.45 -10.42 -12.88
C TYR A 9 5.19 -9.72 -14.19
N ASN A 10 4.76 -10.42 -15.21
CA ASN A 10 4.31 -9.82 -16.45
C ASN A 10 3.21 -10.66 -17.11
N LYS A 11 2.41 -10.01 -17.95
CA LYS A 11 1.28 -10.64 -18.64
C LYS A 11 1.71 -11.77 -19.60
N LEU A 12 2.95 -11.76 -20.09
CA LEU A 12 3.49 -12.80 -20.96
C LEU A 12 3.87 -14.08 -20.20
N ALA A 13 4.23 -13.94 -18.92
CA ALA A 13 4.46 -15.08 -18.03
C ALA A 13 3.14 -15.69 -17.54
N CYS A 14 2.06 -14.92 -17.55
CA CYS A 14 0.69 -15.33 -17.26
C CYS A 14 -0.01 -15.74 -18.57
N TRP A 15 0.43 -16.78 -19.20
CA TRP A 15 0.02 -17.15 -20.56
C TRP A 15 -1.36 -17.78 -20.70
N SER A 16 -2.16 -17.73 -19.69
CA SER A 16 -3.56 -18.13 -19.75
C SER A 16 -4.46 -16.93 -19.56
N THR A 17 -5.34 -16.67 -20.49
CA THR A 17 -6.40 -15.64 -20.38
C THR A 17 -7.41 -15.96 -19.28
N THR A 18 -7.35 -17.15 -18.70
CA THR A 18 -8.29 -17.64 -17.68
C THR A 18 -7.65 -17.86 -16.32
N ILE A 19 -6.34 -18.02 -16.24
CA ILE A 19 -5.62 -18.23 -14.98
C ILE A 19 -4.30 -17.48 -15.07
N GLY A 20 -4.29 -16.23 -14.62
CA GLY A 20 -3.07 -15.45 -14.47
C GLY A 20 -2.39 -15.78 -13.15
N TYR A 21 -1.07 -15.90 -13.17
CA TYR A 21 -0.25 -15.93 -11.96
C TYR A 21 0.36 -14.55 -11.78
N GLY A 22 -0.29 -13.74 -10.99
CA GLY A 22 0.18 -12.39 -10.69
C GLY A 22 0.50 -12.22 -9.21
N ASN A 23 0.95 -11.03 -8.87
CA ASN A 23 1.13 -10.63 -7.49
C ASN A 23 -0.25 -10.43 -6.83
N GLY A 24 -0.67 -11.35 -5.99
CA GLY A 24 -1.94 -11.26 -5.27
C GLY A 24 -1.93 -10.32 -4.05
N TYR A 25 -0.82 -9.68 -3.75
CA TYR A 25 -0.66 -8.89 -2.52
C TYR A 25 -1.70 -7.76 -2.44
N ALA A 26 -1.84 -6.97 -3.49
CA ALA A 26 -2.80 -5.87 -3.53
C ALA A 26 -4.26 -6.33 -3.38
N LEU A 27 -4.59 -7.48 -3.94
CA LEU A 27 -5.91 -8.07 -3.83
C LEU A 27 -6.18 -8.55 -2.39
N HIS A 28 -5.24 -9.29 -1.81
CA HIS A 28 -5.43 -9.85 -0.47
C HIS A 28 -5.53 -8.76 0.60
N PHE A 29 -4.66 -7.77 0.54
CA PHE A 29 -4.54 -6.71 1.54
C PHE A 29 -5.25 -5.40 1.15
N GLY A 30 -5.91 -5.37 -0.01
CA GLY A 30 -6.72 -4.24 -0.45
C GLY A 30 -8.01 -4.10 0.34
N VAL A 31 -8.65 -2.96 0.15
CA VAL A 31 -9.93 -2.65 0.80
C VAL A 31 -10.99 -3.64 0.37
N ARG A 32 -11.71 -4.20 1.32
CA ARG A 32 -12.85 -5.03 1.01
C ARG A 32 -14.11 -4.18 0.88
N GLY A 33 -14.71 -4.25 -0.31
CA GLY A 33 -16.00 -3.68 -0.59
C GLY A 33 -16.83 -4.68 -1.39
N ASN A 34 -18.15 -4.57 -1.34
CA ASN A 34 -19.03 -5.49 -2.07
C ASN A 34 -19.03 -5.20 -3.58
N ASP A 35 -18.65 -3.97 -3.94
CA ASP A 35 -18.49 -3.52 -5.31
C ASP A 35 -17.53 -2.32 -5.37
N GLN A 36 -17.21 -1.85 -6.56
CA GLN A 36 -16.34 -0.68 -6.76
C GLN A 36 -16.91 0.60 -6.15
N ALA A 37 -18.23 0.76 -6.14
CA ALA A 37 -18.86 1.95 -5.59
C ALA A 37 -18.66 2.03 -4.07
N ASN A 38 -18.63 0.89 -3.40
CA ASN A 38 -18.42 0.80 -1.95
C ASN A 38 -16.97 0.92 -1.53
N SER A 39 -16.03 0.60 -2.39
CA SER A 39 -14.59 0.66 -2.10
C SER A 39 -13.89 1.90 -2.67
N PHE A 40 -14.59 2.70 -3.48
CA PHE A 40 -14.01 3.90 -4.08
C PHE A 40 -13.37 4.83 -3.01
N PRO A 41 -12.18 5.40 -3.22
CA PRO A 41 -11.36 5.43 -4.45
C PRO A 41 -10.46 4.22 -4.66
N PHE A 42 -10.57 3.19 -3.88
CA PHE A 42 -9.72 2.00 -3.98
C PHE A 42 -10.37 0.95 -4.87
N GLY A 43 -9.54 0.20 -5.59
CA GLY A 43 -9.97 -1.03 -6.25
C GLY A 43 -10.38 -2.08 -5.21
N GLN A 44 -11.30 -2.94 -5.58
CA GLN A 44 -11.76 -4.01 -4.71
C GLN A 44 -10.62 -4.93 -4.26
N GLY A 45 -10.58 -5.24 -2.98
CA GLY A 45 -9.69 -6.22 -2.37
C GLY A 45 -10.44 -7.20 -1.47
N TRP A 46 -9.71 -8.09 -0.83
CA TRP A 46 -10.28 -9.10 0.06
C TRP A 46 -10.26 -8.71 1.54
N GLY A 47 -9.58 -7.61 1.88
CA GLY A 47 -9.56 -7.07 3.24
C GLY A 47 -8.77 -7.91 4.24
N ALA A 48 -7.91 -8.80 3.78
CA ALA A 48 -7.04 -9.55 4.66
C ALA A 48 -5.96 -8.64 5.26
N GLY A 49 -5.84 -8.61 6.58
CA GLY A 49 -4.83 -7.79 7.25
C GLY A 49 -5.14 -6.29 7.28
N PRO A 50 -6.29 -5.87 7.80
CA PRO A 50 -6.55 -4.46 8.05
C PRO A 50 -5.52 -3.89 9.02
N VAL A 51 -5.27 -2.59 8.94
CA VAL A 51 -4.25 -1.93 9.76
C VAL A 51 -4.70 -1.88 11.22
N ALA A 52 -3.86 -2.31 12.13
CA ALA A 52 -4.16 -2.24 13.56
C ALA A 52 -4.25 -0.77 14.02
N PRO A 53 -5.31 -0.38 14.77
CA PRO A 53 -5.51 1.00 15.22
C PRO A 53 -4.33 1.54 16.03
N ASN A 54 -3.69 0.71 16.86
CA ASN A 54 -2.52 1.10 17.64
C ASN A 54 -1.33 1.48 16.74
N PHE A 55 -1.16 0.82 15.59
CA PHE A 55 -0.11 1.21 14.65
C PHE A 55 -0.31 2.64 14.15
N TYR A 56 -1.52 2.98 13.72
CA TYR A 56 -1.85 4.33 13.25
C TYR A 56 -1.69 5.36 14.36
N ASN A 57 -2.18 5.05 15.57
CA ASN A 57 -2.12 5.95 16.72
C ASN A 57 -0.68 6.17 17.19
N ASP A 58 0.13 5.12 17.29
CA ASP A 58 1.56 5.23 17.65
C ASP A 58 2.30 6.12 16.67
N TRP A 59 2.06 5.95 15.37
CA TRP A 59 2.67 6.78 14.34
C TRP A 59 2.24 8.25 14.47
N SER A 60 0.95 8.48 14.72
CA SER A 60 0.40 9.83 14.90
C SER A 60 1.01 10.58 16.07
N VAL A 61 1.34 9.85 17.14
CA VAL A 61 1.98 10.45 18.34
C VAL A 61 3.47 10.64 18.13
N ALA A 62 4.14 9.64 17.52
CA ALA A 62 5.60 9.68 17.35
C ALA A 62 6.06 10.71 16.30
N GLU A 63 5.32 10.81 15.18
CA GLU A 63 5.68 11.66 14.04
C GLU A 63 4.40 12.33 13.50
N GLN A 64 3.99 13.41 14.13
CA GLN A 64 2.71 14.07 13.84
C GLN A 64 2.61 14.55 12.39
N ASP A 65 3.69 15.11 11.86
CA ASP A 65 3.74 15.73 10.51
C ASP A 65 4.29 14.79 9.43
N ASP A 66 4.42 13.49 9.71
CA ASP A 66 4.94 12.52 8.74
C ASP A 66 3.98 12.33 7.56
N ALA A 67 4.39 12.86 6.40
CA ALA A 67 3.62 12.77 5.16
C ALA A 67 3.41 11.32 4.67
N ARG A 68 4.20 10.37 5.13
CA ARG A 68 4.06 8.96 4.78
C ARG A 68 2.83 8.32 5.41
N ARG A 69 2.42 8.78 6.61
CA ARG A 69 1.26 8.21 7.31
C ARG A 69 -0.02 8.32 6.49
N PRO A 70 -0.49 9.52 6.07
CA PRO A 70 -1.68 9.64 5.24
C PRO A 70 -1.50 9.05 3.84
N ALA A 71 -0.27 8.88 3.37
CA ALA A 71 0.02 8.20 2.11
C ALA A 71 0.06 6.67 2.21
N SER A 72 0.09 6.12 3.41
CA SER A 72 0.20 4.67 3.65
C SER A 72 -1.03 4.05 4.30
N VAL A 73 -1.79 4.84 5.06
CA VAL A 73 -2.97 4.37 5.81
C VAL A 73 -4.09 5.38 5.62
N PHE A 74 -5.26 4.88 5.30
CA PHE A 74 -6.46 5.70 5.30
C PHE A 74 -7.49 5.15 6.28
N LYS A 75 -8.43 6.01 6.66
CA LYS A 75 -9.56 5.66 7.52
C LYS A 75 -10.80 5.39 6.69
N THR A 76 -11.57 4.38 7.08
CA THR A 76 -12.83 4.07 6.40
C THR A 76 -13.86 5.19 6.50
N GLU A 77 -13.80 6.04 7.55
CA GLU A 77 -14.65 7.22 7.68
C GLU A 77 -14.45 8.26 6.57
N ASP A 78 -13.26 8.28 5.97
CA ASP A 78 -12.94 9.18 4.85
C ASP A 78 -13.43 8.64 3.50
N MET A 79 -13.99 7.44 3.47
CA MET A 79 -14.49 6.80 2.24
C MET A 79 -15.97 7.12 2.04
N PRO A 80 -16.37 7.76 0.93
CA PRO A 80 -17.72 8.30 0.75
C PRO A 80 -18.86 7.29 0.84
N SER A 81 -18.59 6.04 0.56
CA SER A 81 -19.64 5.01 0.44
C SER A 81 -19.29 3.72 1.17
N TYR A 82 -18.34 3.77 2.10
CA TYR A 82 -17.91 2.56 2.78
C TYR A 82 -19.02 1.97 3.64
N ASN A 83 -19.33 0.71 3.38
CA ASN A 83 -20.32 -0.04 4.16
C ASN A 83 -19.60 -1.01 5.10
N LYS A 84 -19.39 -0.57 6.32
CA LYS A 84 -18.78 -1.39 7.36
C LYS A 84 -19.63 -2.63 7.63
N GLY A 85 -19.01 -3.78 7.57
CA GLY A 85 -19.69 -5.06 7.75
C GLY A 85 -20.36 -5.62 6.50
N GLY A 86 -20.48 -4.87 5.42
CA GLY A 86 -20.79 -5.22 4.02
C GLY A 86 -21.59 -6.48 3.70
N GLY A 87 -22.43 -6.96 4.59
CA GLY A 87 -23.19 -8.19 4.44
C GLY A 87 -22.42 -9.49 4.71
N ASP A 88 -21.10 -9.46 4.70
CA ASP A 88 -20.25 -10.65 4.95
C ASP A 88 -19.74 -10.75 6.39
N GLY A 89 -20.10 -9.79 7.24
CA GLY A 89 -19.75 -9.81 8.66
C GLY A 89 -18.25 -9.76 8.92
N PHE A 90 -17.56 -8.77 8.36
CA PHE A 90 -16.10 -8.63 8.55
C PHE A 90 -15.77 -8.33 10.01
N ILE A 91 -15.48 -9.36 10.76
CA ILE A 91 -15.00 -9.26 12.15
C ILE A 91 -13.58 -8.71 12.27
N GLN A 92 -12.90 -8.53 11.14
CA GLN A 92 -11.51 -8.07 11.10
C GLN A 92 -11.36 -6.57 10.79
N GLU A 93 -12.46 -5.84 10.64
CA GLU A 93 -12.39 -4.41 10.36
C GLU A 93 -11.90 -3.62 11.57
N THR A 94 -10.91 -2.81 11.30
CA THR A 94 -10.26 -1.95 12.31
C THR A 94 -10.47 -0.47 12.04
N ASP A 95 -11.27 -0.13 11.03
CA ASP A 95 -11.46 1.21 10.48
C ASP A 95 -10.22 1.80 9.77
N TYR A 96 -9.17 1.01 9.59
CA TYR A 96 -7.96 1.43 8.92
C TYR A 96 -7.52 0.42 7.88
N TYR A 97 -7.20 0.91 6.68
CA TYR A 97 -6.66 0.11 5.60
C TYR A 97 -5.34 0.66 5.08
N GLN A 98 -4.47 -0.22 4.61
CA GLN A 98 -3.25 0.17 3.94
C GLN A 98 -3.57 0.64 2.50
N MET A 99 -2.84 1.65 2.04
CA MET A 99 -2.95 2.15 0.67
C MET A 99 -1.62 2.17 -0.09
N LYS A 100 -0.58 1.64 0.53
CA LYS A 100 0.76 1.62 -0.04
C LYS A 100 0.86 0.69 -1.24
N ILE A 101 0.11 -0.41 -1.20
CA ILE A 101 -0.02 -1.34 -2.30
C ILE A 101 -1.52 -1.54 -2.54
N GLY A 102 -2.04 -0.92 -3.56
CA GLY A 102 -3.46 -1.00 -3.88
C GLY A 102 -3.79 -0.29 -5.18
N SER A 103 -4.86 -0.71 -5.83
CA SER A 103 -5.41 0.00 -6.97
C SER A 103 -6.13 1.26 -6.49
N ILE A 104 -5.83 2.40 -7.08
CA ILE A 104 -6.52 3.67 -6.82
C ILE A 104 -7.24 4.09 -8.10
N MET A 105 -8.51 4.41 -7.96
CA MET A 105 -9.39 4.85 -9.05
C MET A 105 -9.83 6.29 -8.85
N ALA A 106 -10.15 6.97 -9.93
CA ALA A 106 -10.78 8.28 -9.93
C ALA A 106 -12.07 8.23 -10.76
N TYR A 107 -12.98 9.16 -10.52
CA TYR A 107 -14.09 9.40 -11.42
C TYR A 107 -13.77 10.60 -12.32
N SER A 108 -13.96 10.44 -13.63
CA SER A 108 -14.23 11.56 -14.50
C SER A 108 -15.74 11.78 -14.59
N THR A 109 -16.16 13.03 -14.67
CA THR A 109 -17.57 13.38 -14.83
C THR A 109 -17.71 14.15 -16.13
N ASP A 110 -18.54 13.65 -17.05
CA ASP A 110 -18.82 14.34 -18.31
C ASP A 110 -19.74 15.57 -18.10
N ALA A 111 -19.95 16.34 -19.16
CA ALA A 111 -20.79 17.53 -19.12
C ALA A 111 -22.28 17.24 -18.80
N ALA A 112 -22.73 16.00 -18.96
CA ALA A 112 -24.07 15.53 -18.62
C ALA A 112 -24.17 15.01 -17.17
N GLY A 113 -23.04 14.98 -16.43
CA GLY A 113 -23.01 14.50 -15.05
C GLY A 113 -22.80 12.99 -14.91
N ASN A 114 -22.56 12.25 -16.01
CA ASN A 114 -22.28 10.83 -15.93
C ASN A 114 -20.86 10.60 -15.39
N LYS A 115 -20.74 9.66 -14.48
CA LYS A 115 -19.45 9.28 -13.89
C LYS A 115 -18.86 8.07 -14.60
N THR A 116 -17.61 8.19 -15.04
CA THR A 116 -16.82 7.08 -15.58
C THR A 116 -15.65 6.83 -14.62
N ILE A 117 -15.45 5.58 -14.24
CA ILE A 117 -14.32 5.20 -13.39
C ILE A 117 -13.06 5.20 -14.26
N GLU A 118 -12.08 5.97 -13.82
CA GLU A 118 -10.75 6.01 -14.42
C GLU A 118 -9.73 5.38 -13.50
N PRO A 119 -9.16 4.21 -13.85
CA PRO A 119 -8.12 3.59 -13.05
C PRO A 119 -6.84 4.45 -13.08
N VAL A 120 -6.39 4.90 -11.93
CA VAL A 120 -5.17 5.71 -11.80
C VAL A 120 -3.93 4.82 -11.71
N PHE A 121 -3.96 3.85 -10.81
CA PHE A 121 -2.85 2.92 -10.60
C PHE A 121 -3.09 1.51 -11.14
N GLU A 122 -4.26 1.20 -11.62
CA GLU A 122 -4.56 -0.12 -12.15
C GLU A 122 -3.69 -0.51 -13.34
N LYS A 123 -3.37 0.45 -14.22
CA LYS A 123 -2.47 0.19 -15.34
C LYS A 123 -1.07 -0.22 -14.91
N ILE A 124 -0.63 0.24 -13.75
CA ILE A 124 0.63 -0.18 -13.15
C ILE A 124 0.53 -1.61 -12.64
N MET A 125 -0.63 -1.98 -12.08
CA MET A 125 -0.84 -3.27 -11.45
C MET A 125 -1.27 -4.36 -12.43
N TYR A 126 -2.09 -4.03 -13.44
CA TYR A 126 -2.73 -4.99 -14.33
C TYR A 126 -2.37 -4.80 -15.81
N GLY A 127 -1.50 -3.84 -16.12
CA GLY A 127 -1.15 -3.49 -17.49
C GLY A 127 -2.14 -2.57 -18.19
N ALA A 128 -1.99 -2.39 -19.49
CA ALA A 128 -2.73 -1.38 -20.25
C ALA A 128 -4.26 -1.59 -20.25
N ASP A 129 -4.69 -2.84 -20.18
CA ASP A 129 -6.12 -3.20 -20.26
C ASP A 129 -6.83 -3.10 -18.91
N GLY A 130 -6.07 -3.15 -17.80
CA GLY A 130 -6.62 -3.17 -16.46
C GLY A 130 -7.48 -4.41 -16.16
N TRP A 131 -7.80 -4.63 -14.89
CA TRP A 131 -8.67 -5.74 -14.50
C TRP A 131 -10.15 -5.50 -14.81
N ILE A 132 -10.56 -4.24 -14.92
CA ILE A 132 -11.94 -3.87 -15.22
C ILE A 132 -12.38 -4.41 -16.58
N ASN A 133 -11.45 -4.43 -17.53
CA ASN A 133 -11.74 -4.81 -18.91
C ASN A 133 -11.61 -6.31 -19.18
N ASP A 134 -10.81 -7.03 -18.37
CA ASP A 134 -10.48 -8.43 -18.64
C ASP A 134 -10.89 -9.41 -17.54
N ASN A 135 -11.56 -8.93 -16.51
CA ASN A 135 -11.98 -9.72 -15.35
C ASN A 135 -10.84 -10.49 -14.63
N LEU A 136 -9.59 -10.06 -14.81
CA LEU A 136 -8.43 -10.69 -14.18
C LEU A 136 -8.07 -10.07 -12.82
N MET A 137 -9.02 -9.42 -12.15
CA MET A 137 -8.83 -8.76 -10.85
C MET A 137 -8.10 -9.65 -9.86
N GLN A 138 -8.43 -10.93 -9.81
CA GLN A 138 -7.87 -11.85 -8.80
C GLN A 138 -6.51 -12.44 -9.19
N THR A 139 -6.18 -12.46 -10.46
CA THR A 139 -5.04 -13.24 -10.95
C THR A 139 -4.13 -12.47 -11.91
N GLY A 140 -4.58 -11.33 -12.39
CA GLY A 140 -3.93 -10.61 -13.47
C GLY A 140 -2.94 -9.52 -13.04
N SER A 141 -2.71 -9.32 -11.74
CA SER A 141 -1.79 -8.28 -11.27
C SER A 141 -0.37 -8.56 -11.73
N ILE A 142 0.19 -7.64 -12.49
CA ILE A 142 1.57 -7.68 -12.99
C ILE A 142 2.52 -6.79 -12.19
N HIS A 143 2.03 -6.18 -11.13
CA HIS A 143 2.86 -5.34 -10.27
C HIS A 143 3.98 -6.16 -9.63
N ASP A 144 5.19 -5.66 -9.68
CA ASP A 144 6.34 -6.31 -9.07
C ASP A 144 6.19 -6.43 -7.56
N LEU A 145 6.47 -7.59 -7.01
CA LEU A 145 6.66 -7.75 -5.59
C LEU A 145 8.06 -7.26 -5.21
N VAL A 146 8.14 -6.09 -4.63
CA VAL A 146 9.41 -5.51 -4.18
C VAL A 146 9.86 -6.25 -2.92
N LEU A 147 11.06 -6.83 -2.96
CA LEU A 147 11.66 -7.56 -1.84
C LEU A 147 12.59 -6.66 -1.02
N ILE A 148 13.41 -5.87 -1.70
CA ILE A 148 14.36 -4.92 -1.09
C ILE A 148 14.34 -3.65 -1.91
N ARG A 149 14.25 -2.51 -1.26
CA ARG A 149 14.35 -1.19 -1.89
C ARG A 149 15.40 -0.32 -1.21
N PHE A 150 15.77 0.76 -1.86
CA PHE A 150 16.90 1.59 -1.44
C PHE A 150 16.76 2.14 -0.01
N ALA A 151 15.56 2.48 0.43
CA ALA A 151 15.33 2.93 1.81
C ALA A 151 15.69 1.85 2.83
N ASP A 152 15.36 0.58 2.56
CA ASP A 152 15.75 -0.54 3.42
C ASP A 152 17.27 -0.67 3.50
N VAL A 153 17.98 -0.57 2.36
CA VAL A 153 19.44 -0.58 2.34
C VAL A 153 20.07 0.57 3.15
N LEU A 154 19.47 1.77 3.09
CA LEU A 154 19.91 2.90 3.90
C LEU A 154 19.73 2.64 5.41
N LEU A 155 18.63 2.02 5.79
CA LEU A 155 18.37 1.67 7.18
C LEU A 155 19.30 0.54 7.66
N MET A 156 19.55 -0.48 6.84
CA MET A 156 20.57 -1.50 7.10
C MET A 156 21.98 -0.89 7.23
N GLN A 157 22.30 0.11 6.41
CA GLN A 157 23.58 0.84 6.52
C GLN A 157 23.69 1.56 7.87
N SER A 158 22.63 2.24 8.32
CA SER A 158 22.62 2.89 9.64
C SER A 158 22.76 1.90 10.78
N GLU A 159 22.15 0.72 10.66
CA GLU A 159 22.28 -0.35 11.63
C GLU A 159 23.72 -0.83 11.77
N LEU A 160 24.34 -1.17 10.64
CA LEU A 160 25.73 -1.70 10.61
C LEU A 160 26.79 -0.69 11.06
N LYS A 161 26.53 0.60 10.82
CA LYS A 161 27.45 1.67 11.21
C LYS A 161 27.15 2.28 12.58
N GLU A 162 26.02 1.96 13.14
CA GLU A 162 25.49 2.58 14.36
C GLU A 162 25.46 4.12 14.25
N ASP A 163 25.06 4.62 13.06
CA ASP A 163 24.97 6.05 12.76
C ASP A 163 23.60 6.46 12.22
N VAL A 164 23.35 7.76 12.20
CA VAL A 164 22.05 8.33 11.77
C VAL A 164 21.98 8.65 10.29
N SER A 165 23.03 8.39 9.52
CA SER A 165 23.15 8.90 8.14
C SER A 165 22.06 8.36 7.20
N GLY A 166 21.80 7.04 7.23
CA GLY A 166 20.76 6.40 6.45
C GLY A 166 19.36 6.76 6.96
N ILE A 167 19.17 6.75 8.29
CA ILE A 167 17.91 7.17 8.92
C ILE A 167 17.55 8.59 8.49
N ASN A 168 18.45 9.54 8.64
CA ASN A 168 18.19 10.93 8.31
C ASN A 168 17.95 11.17 6.82
N ARG A 169 18.53 10.36 5.95
CA ARG A 169 18.24 10.40 4.53
C ARG A 169 16.82 9.96 4.22
N VAL A 170 16.33 8.91 4.89
CA VAL A 170 14.94 8.44 4.79
C VAL A 170 13.99 9.51 5.35
N ARG A 171 14.28 10.05 6.53
CA ARG A 171 13.50 11.11 7.18
C ARG A 171 13.40 12.38 6.33
N SER A 172 14.51 12.83 5.77
CA SER A 172 14.54 14.00 4.88
C SER A 172 13.61 13.86 3.68
N ARG A 173 13.56 12.67 3.07
CA ARG A 173 12.61 12.38 1.99
C ARG A 173 11.15 12.48 2.45
N ALA A 174 10.89 12.13 3.69
CA ALA A 174 9.55 12.21 4.31
C ALA A 174 9.19 13.60 4.83
N GLY A 175 10.09 14.59 4.69
CA GLY A 175 9.89 15.94 5.19
C GLY A 175 10.08 16.08 6.70
N LEU A 176 10.74 15.10 7.34
CA LEU A 176 10.96 15.08 8.79
C LEU A 176 12.32 15.64 9.17
N GLU A 177 12.39 16.25 10.34
CA GLU A 177 13.64 16.71 10.92
C GLU A 177 14.60 15.56 11.21
N PRO A 178 15.91 15.79 11.05
CA PRO A 178 16.91 14.77 11.34
C PRO A 178 16.98 14.48 12.84
N ILE A 179 17.28 13.23 13.18
CA ILE A 179 17.63 12.86 14.55
C ILE A 179 19.13 13.02 14.79
N GLY A 180 19.50 13.43 16.02
CA GLY A 180 20.89 13.72 16.36
C GLY A 180 21.70 12.51 16.83
N THR A 181 21.04 11.47 17.33
CA THR A 181 21.72 10.33 17.97
C THR A 181 21.13 9.02 17.52
N TYR A 182 22.00 8.09 17.16
CA TYR A 182 21.60 6.72 16.82
C TYR A 182 21.15 5.97 18.08
N SER A 183 20.11 5.21 17.92
CA SER A 183 19.74 4.11 18.83
C SER A 183 19.01 3.03 18.03
N LEU A 184 19.08 1.80 18.51
CA LEU A 184 18.34 0.70 17.89
C LEU A 184 16.83 1.00 17.86
N ALA A 185 16.29 1.60 18.92
CA ALA A 185 14.89 1.99 18.97
C ALA A 185 14.52 3.03 17.89
N ALA A 186 15.39 4.00 17.65
CA ALA A 186 15.17 4.99 16.59
C ALA A 186 15.19 4.34 15.20
N LEU A 187 16.12 3.42 14.95
CA LEU A 187 16.18 2.64 13.72
C LEU A 187 14.91 1.78 13.54
N GLN A 188 14.51 1.03 14.56
CA GLN A 188 13.32 0.18 14.51
C GLN A 188 12.04 0.98 14.25
N ASN A 189 11.92 2.16 14.85
CA ASN A 189 10.80 3.04 14.59
C ASN A 189 10.81 3.55 13.14
N GLU A 190 11.97 3.99 12.64
CA GLU A 190 12.06 4.44 11.25
C GLU A 190 11.75 3.32 10.26
N ARG A 191 12.25 2.10 10.49
CA ARG A 191 11.89 0.91 9.72
C ARG A 191 10.38 0.63 9.79
N ARG A 192 9.80 0.75 10.98
CA ARG A 192 8.37 0.53 11.21
C ARG A 192 7.49 1.46 10.36
N TRP A 193 7.86 2.74 10.26
CA TRP A 193 7.11 3.72 9.48
C TRP A 193 7.40 3.64 7.97
N GLU A 194 8.67 3.50 7.64
CA GLU A 194 9.11 3.48 6.24
C GLU A 194 8.71 2.21 5.50
N LEU A 195 8.87 1.05 6.13
CA LEU A 195 8.71 -0.27 5.50
C LEU A 195 7.38 -0.95 5.85
N CYS A 196 6.46 -0.23 6.51
CA CYS A 196 5.14 -0.79 6.83
C CYS A 196 4.46 -1.36 5.57
N PHE A 197 3.75 -2.46 5.74
CA PHE A 197 2.98 -3.16 4.71
C PHE A 197 3.81 -3.76 3.55
N GLU A 198 5.13 -3.79 3.66
CA GLU A 198 6.00 -4.37 2.63
C GLU A 198 6.46 -5.81 2.95
N GLY A 199 5.88 -6.42 3.97
CA GLY A 199 6.16 -7.81 4.35
C GLY A 199 7.43 -8.01 5.19
N THR A 200 8.17 -6.95 5.50
CA THR A 200 9.45 -7.03 6.22
C THR A 200 9.29 -7.06 7.74
N ARG A 201 8.19 -6.54 8.28
CA ARG A 201 8.00 -6.28 9.71
C ARG A 201 8.16 -7.48 10.63
N TRP A 202 7.87 -8.69 10.13
CA TRP A 202 8.04 -9.90 10.93
C TRP A 202 9.51 -10.21 11.24
N ASN A 203 10.42 -9.71 10.41
CA ASN A 203 11.85 -9.93 10.53
C ASN A 203 12.58 -8.80 11.28
N ASP A 204 11.91 -7.67 11.50
CA ASP A 204 12.40 -6.52 12.25
C ASP A 204 12.11 -6.68 13.77
#